data_f8716db6bcbabc75fa1d6668d33c58f2
#
_entry.id   f8716db6bcbabc75fa1d6668d33c58f2
#
_cell.length_a   1.000
_cell.length_b   1.000
_cell.length_c   1.000
_cell.angle_alpha   90.00
_cell.angle_beta   90.00
_cell.angle_gamma   90.00
#
_symmetry.space_group_name_H-M   'P 1'
#
loop_
_entity.id
_entity.type
_entity.pdbx_description
1 polymer ?
#
loop_
_entity_poly.entity_id
_entity_poly.type
_entity_poly.pdbx_seq_one_letter_code
_entity_poly.pdbx_strand_id
1 'polypeptide(L)'
;MTDATKINLNEYPILPLRDIVVFPNAAIPLFVGRQKSIKALEAVASKYKKIILVAQKDAETDDPKDKDVYAYGTLGEILQLLKLPDGTVKILVEGKSIVKIKEFKKNEDFLLADCEEVKLDSKKPEAISLSKAIIGKYEKLSKISKKFNDENNINFKNETDPVIISNKIASNLSIDLFEKQKILESVDIQKKLELILGYLDNEIDVLSVEKRIRGRVK
;
A
#
# COMPACT_ATOMS: atom_id res chain seq x y z
N MET A 1 -16.61 -8.24 -33.46
CA MET A 1 -15.18 -7.96 -33.25
C MET A 1 -15.10 -6.72 -32.39
N THR A 2 -15.07 -6.89 -31.08
CA THR A 2 -15.03 -5.80 -30.10
C THR A 2 -13.61 -5.25 -30.07
N ASP A 3 -13.52 -3.97 -30.36
CA ASP A 3 -12.28 -3.18 -30.33
C ASP A 3 -11.58 -3.33 -28.98
N ALA A 4 -10.42 -3.98 -28.97
CA ALA A 4 -9.61 -4.07 -27.75
C ALA A 4 -9.19 -2.65 -27.40
N THR A 5 -9.75 -2.11 -26.31
CA THR A 5 -9.50 -0.78 -25.78
C THR A 5 -7.99 -0.56 -25.73
N LYS A 6 -7.46 0.27 -26.61
CA LYS A 6 -6.05 0.70 -26.57
C LYS A 6 -5.86 1.50 -25.27
N ILE A 7 -5.24 0.88 -24.26
CA ILE A 7 -4.83 1.58 -23.04
C ILE A 7 -3.65 2.48 -23.43
N ASN A 8 -3.80 3.77 -23.28
CA ASN A 8 -2.73 4.74 -23.49
C ASN A 8 -1.63 4.58 -22.43
N LEU A 9 -0.41 5.07 -22.70
CA LEU A 9 0.78 4.86 -21.86
C LEU A 9 0.64 5.28 -20.38
N ASN A 10 -0.35 6.14 -20.04
CA ASN A 10 -0.61 6.63 -18.67
C ASN A 10 -1.98 6.22 -18.12
N GLU A 11 -2.76 5.45 -18.88
CA GLU A 11 -4.08 4.97 -18.44
C GLU A 11 -3.95 3.56 -17.88
N TYR A 12 -4.43 3.37 -16.65
CA TYR A 12 -4.37 2.09 -15.97
C TYR A 12 -5.74 1.69 -15.42
N PRO A 13 -6.10 0.41 -15.52
CA PRO A 13 -7.19 -0.14 -14.74
C PRO A 13 -6.94 0.02 -13.25
N ILE A 14 -8.01 0.28 -12.50
CA ILE A 14 -7.99 0.45 -11.06
C ILE A 14 -8.59 -0.79 -10.39
N LEU A 15 -7.89 -1.28 -9.38
CA LEU A 15 -8.36 -2.31 -8.47
C LEU A 15 -8.70 -1.66 -7.12
N PRO A 16 -9.99 -1.41 -6.82
CA PRO A 16 -10.41 -0.89 -5.53
C PRO A 16 -10.23 -1.94 -4.44
N LEU A 17 -9.55 -1.57 -3.35
CA LEU A 17 -9.28 -2.42 -2.20
C LEU A 17 -10.13 -1.99 -1.00
N ARG A 18 -10.79 -2.94 -0.30
CA ARG A 18 -11.73 -2.64 0.78
C ARG A 18 -11.05 -2.16 2.06
N ASP A 19 -10.03 -2.88 2.48
CA ASP A 19 -9.48 -2.86 3.84
C ASP A 19 -7.95 -2.80 3.90
N ILE A 20 -7.31 -2.55 2.78
CA ILE A 20 -5.85 -2.52 2.71
C ILE A 20 -5.33 -1.36 1.87
N VAL A 21 -4.25 -0.74 2.34
CA VAL A 21 -3.40 0.18 1.58
C VAL A 21 -2.11 -0.56 1.21
N VAL A 22 -1.82 -0.62 -0.07
CA VAL A 22 -0.58 -1.24 -0.58
C VAL A 22 0.47 -0.18 -0.75
N PHE A 23 1.63 -0.39 -0.14
CA PHE A 23 2.79 0.49 -0.32
C PHE A 23 3.73 -0.05 -1.40
N PRO A 24 4.52 0.81 -2.07
CA PRO A 24 5.63 0.36 -2.88
C PRO A 24 6.60 -0.53 -2.10
N ASN A 25 7.29 -1.41 -2.79
CA ASN A 25 8.25 -2.39 -2.25
C ASN A 25 7.61 -3.48 -1.34
N ALA A 26 6.27 -3.59 -1.35
CA ALA A 26 5.55 -4.66 -0.70
C ALA A 26 4.95 -5.60 -1.75
N ALA A 27 5.12 -6.91 -1.57
CA ALA A 27 4.45 -7.93 -2.37
C ALA A 27 3.38 -8.60 -1.50
N ILE A 28 2.13 -8.58 -1.97
CA ILE A 28 1.00 -9.09 -1.21
C ILE A 28 0.10 -10.00 -2.04
N PRO A 29 -0.46 -11.05 -1.44
CA PRO A 29 -1.54 -11.81 -2.07
C PRO A 29 -2.88 -11.10 -1.88
N LEU A 30 -3.66 -11.02 -2.95
CA LEU A 30 -5.02 -10.49 -2.93
C LEU A 30 -6.01 -11.51 -3.51
N PHE A 31 -7.20 -11.55 -2.94
CA PHE A 31 -8.33 -12.34 -3.46
C PHE A 31 -9.36 -11.40 -4.05
N VAL A 32 -9.64 -11.57 -5.34
CA VAL A 32 -10.49 -10.67 -6.13
C VAL A 32 -11.73 -11.43 -6.61
N GLY A 33 -12.89 -11.05 -6.08
CA GLY A 33 -14.18 -11.70 -6.40
C GLY A 33 -15.16 -10.81 -7.16
N ARG A 34 -14.99 -9.47 -7.15
CA ARG A 34 -15.89 -8.56 -7.84
C ARG A 34 -15.68 -8.62 -9.35
N GLN A 35 -16.77 -8.73 -10.12
CA GLN A 35 -16.71 -8.87 -11.57
C GLN A 35 -15.94 -7.77 -12.28
N LYS A 36 -16.16 -6.51 -11.90
CA LYS A 36 -15.41 -5.36 -12.45
C LYS A 36 -13.92 -5.44 -12.16
N SER A 37 -13.55 -5.89 -10.95
CA SER A 37 -12.14 -6.09 -10.57
C SER A 37 -11.50 -7.24 -11.33
N ILE A 38 -12.22 -8.32 -11.57
CA ILE A 38 -11.76 -9.45 -12.40
C ILE A 38 -11.53 -8.98 -13.83
N LYS A 39 -12.47 -8.24 -14.43
CA LYS A 39 -12.31 -7.66 -15.77
C LYS A 39 -11.10 -6.73 -15.87
N ALA A 40 -10.85 -5.91 -14.85
CA ALA A 40 -9.66 -5.06 -14.78
C ALA A 40 -8.37 -5.88 -14.80
N LEU A 41 -8.30 -6.97 -14.02
CA LEU A 41 -7.16 -7.90 -14.03
C LEU A 41 -6.97 -8.58 -15.38
N GLU A 42 -8.05 -9.06 -15.99
CA GLU A 42 -8.00 -9.71 -17.30
C GLU A 42 -7.51 -8.77 -18.40
N ALA A 43 -7.88 -7.50 -18.35
CA ALA A 43 -7.45 -6.49 -19.31
C ALA A 43 -5.92 -6.28 -19.31
N VAL A 44 -5.24 -6.50 -18.18
CA VAL A 44 -3.80 -6.25 -18.03
C VAL A 44 -2.96 -7.52 -17.99
N ALA A 45 -3.54 -8.66 -17.67
CA ALA A 45 -2.83 -9.93 -17.41
C ALA A 45 -1.94 -10.38 -18.58
N SER A 46 -2.38 -10.16 -19.82
CA SER A 46 -1.69 -10.62 -21.03
C SER A 46 -0.68 -9.63 -21.62
N LYS A 47 -0.77 -8.33 -21.24
CA LYS A 47 0.00 -7.27 -21.92
C LYS A 47 0.96 -6.52 -21.00
N TYR A 48 0.44 -5.85 -19.99
CA TYR A 48 1.23 -4.88 -19.22
C TYR A 48 1.48 -5.33 -17.79
N LYS A 49 0.66 -6.24 -17.25
CA LYS A 49 0.69 -6.75 -15.86
C LYS A 49 0.69 -5.64 -14.80
N LYS A 50 0.32 -4.40 -15.18
CA LYS A 50 0.31 -3.22 -14.32
C LYS A 50 -1.12 -2.79 -14.04
N ILE A 51 -1.41 -2.53 -12.77
CA ILE A 51 -2.73 -2.11 -12.28
C ILE A 51 -2.55 -1.12 -11.14
N ILE A 52 -3.47 -0.17 -10.98
CA ILE A 52 -3.46 0.74 -9.83
C ILE A 52 -4.23 0.10 -8.68
N LEU A 53 -3.58 -0.01 -7.54
CA LEU A 53 -4.13 -0.49 -6.27
C LEU A 53 -4.54 0.73 -5.47
N VAL A 54 -5.84 0.90 -5.22
CA VAL A 54 -6.39 2.07 -4.53
C VAL A 54 -7.34 1.62 -3.41
N ALA A 55 -7.19 2.16 -2.21
CA ALA A 55 -8.11 1.90 -1.12
C ALA A 55 -9.46 2.59 -1.35
N GLN A 56 -10.54 1.93 -0.93
CA GLN A 56 -11.87 2.51 -0.83
C GLN A 56 -11.94 3.41 0.41
N LYS A 57 -12.76 4.48 0.32
CA LYS A 57 -13.06 5.33 1.47
C LYS A 57 -14.00 4.66 2.47
N ASP A 58 -14.85 3.77 1.95
CA ASP A 58 -15.80 2.98 2.73
C ASP A 58 -15.73 1.52 2.26
N ALA A 59 -15.34 0.61 3.18
CA ALA A 59 -15.21 -0.82 2.91
C ALA A 59 -16.55 -1.50 2.57
N GLU A 60 -17.68 -0.95 3.03
CA GLU A 60 -19.02 -1.50 2.81
C GLU A 60 -19.53 -1.25 1.38
N THR A 61 -18.90 -0.36 0.62
CA THR A 61 -19.31 -0.09 -0.77
C THR A 61 -18.96 -1.27 -1.68
N ASP A 62 -19.98 -1.95 -2.18
CA ASP A 62 -19.81 -3.14 -3.04
C ASP A 62 -19.40 -2.82 -4.47
N ASP A 63 -19.96 -1.78 -5.07
CA ASP A 63 -19.64 -1.31 -6.43
C ASP A 63 -19.06 0.12 -6.37
N PRO A 64 -17.80 0.29 -5.96
CA PRO A 64 -17.20 1.60 -5.81
C PRO A 64 -17.07 2.32 -7.16
N LYS A 65 -17.36 3.62 -7.13
CA LYS A 65 -17.19 4.55 -8.25
C LYS A 65 -15.94 5.41 -8.00
N ASP A 66 -15.65 6.30 -8.93
CA ASP A 66 -14.55 7.28 -8.85
C ASP A 66 -14.49 8.06 -7.53
N LYS A 67 -15.63 8.51 -7.01
CA LYS A 67 -15.73 9.24 -5.74
C LYS A 67 -15.49 8.41 -4.49
N ASP A 68 -15.62 7.08 -4.60
CA ASP A 68 -15.58 6.14 -3.48
C ASP A 68 -14.17 5.61 -3.20
N VAL A 69 -13.20 5.97 -4.03
CA VAL A 69 -11.78 5.62 -3.85
C VAL A 69 -10.94 6.86 -3.51
N TYR A 70 -9.78 6.65 -2.92
CA TYR A 70 -8.84 7.74 -2.64
C TYR A 70 -8.17 8.25 -3.92
N ALA A 71 -7.62 9.47 -3.86
CA ALA A 71 -6.95 10.10 -4.99
C ALA A 71 -5.52 9.58 -5.22
N TYR A 72 -4.93 8.92 -4.23
CA TYR A 72 -3.60 8.33 -4.32
C TYR A 72 -3.70 6.82 -4.14
N GLY A 73 -2.89 6.11 -4.91
CA GLY A 73 -2.75 4.67 -4.83
C GLY A 73 -1.33 4.23 -5.18
N THR A 74 -1.18 2.95 -5.45
CA THR A 74 0.11 2.35 -5.80
C THR A 74 0.00 1.66 -7.15
N LEU A 75 0.91 1.98 -8.06
CA LEU A 75 1.11 1.21 -9.28
C LEU A 75 1.64 -0.16 -8.88
N GLY A 76 0.87 -1.20 -9.12
CA GLY A 76 1.22 -2.59 -8.85
C GLY A 76 1.59 -3.35 -10.10
N GLU A 77 2.53 -4.28 -9.96
CA GLU A 77 2.88 -5.27 -10.98
C GLU A 77 2.37 -6.65 -10.55
N ILE A 78 1.56 -7.28 -11.41
CA ILE A 78 1.03 -8.62 -11.14
C ILE A 78 2.12 -9.65 -11.41
N LEU A 79 2.60 -10.29 -10.34
CA LEU A 79 3.62 -11.34 -10.41
C LEU A 79 3.02 -12.71 -10.74
N GLN A 80 1.84 -13.01 -10.16
CA GLN A 80 1.11 -14.25 -10.38
C GLN A 80 -0.39 -13.98 -10.42
N LEU A 81 -1.10 -14.75 -11.22
CA LEU A 81 -2.55 -14.74 -11.31
C LEU A 81 -3.06 -16.18 -11.39
N LEU A 82 -3.95 -16.56 -10.48
CA LEU A 82 -4.56 -17.88 -10.42
C LEU A 82 -6.09 -17.74 -10.34
N LYS A 83 -6.79 -18.30 -11.31
CA LYS A 83 -8.27 -18.42 -11.26
C LYS A 83 -8.63 -19.60 -10.40
N LEU A 84 -9.49 -19.38 -9.40
CA LEU A 84 -9.98 -20.41 -8.50
C LEU A 84 -11.30 -21.01 -9.01
N PRO A 85 -11.66 -22.26 -8.59
CA PRO A 85 -12.88 -22.93 -9.06
C PRO A 85 -14.18 -22.19 -8.72
N ASP A 86 -14.20 -21.38 -7.68
CA ASP A 86 -15.34 -20.57 -7.25
C ASP A 86 -15.51 -19.26 -8.03
N GLY A 87 -14.66 -19.03 -9.05
CA GLY A 87 -14.63 -17.81 -9.86
C GLY A 87 -13.83 -16.66 -9.28
N THR A 88 -13.30 -16.79 -8.06
CA THR A 88 -12.38 -15.81 -7.45
C THR A 88 -11.02 -15.87 -8.15
N VAL A 89 -10.35 -14.74 -8.24
CA VAL A 89 -8.98 -14.65 -8.76
C VAL A 89 -8.03 -14.32 -7.63
N LYS A 90 -7.06 -15.19 -7.40
CA LYS A 90 -5.94 -14.93 -6.48
C LYS A 90 -4.79 -14.32 -7.28
N ILE A 91 -4.29 -13.18 -6.83
CA ILE A 91 -3.11 -12.55 -7.42
C ILE A 91 -2.02 -12.38 -6.36
N LEU A 92 -0.76 -12.43 -6.80
CA LEU A 92 0.38 -11.88 -6.09
C LEU A 92 0.77 -10.59 -6.82
N VAL A 93 0.71 -9.47 -6.12
CA VAL A 93 1.02 -8.15 -6.70
C VAL A 93 2.10 -7.46 -5.88
N GLU A 94 3.05 -6.85 -6.57
CA GLU A 94 4.10 -6.04 -5.96
C GLU A 94 3.86 -4.56 -6.24
N GLY A 95 3.85 -3.73 -5.19
CA GLY A 95 3.82 -2.27 -5.32
C GLY A 95 5.12 -1.73 -5.89
N LYS A 96 5.04 -0.86 -6.89
CA LYS A 96 6.21 -0.27 -7.57
C LYS A 96 6.40 1.19 -7.23
N SER A 97 5.38 2.02 -7.41
CA SER A 97 5.46 3.46 -7.17
C SER A 97 4.12 4.01 -6.68
N ILE A 98 4.17 5.13 -5.95
CA ILE A 98 2.98 5.88 -5.59
C ILE A 98 2.50 6.64 -6.82
N VAL A 99 1.19 6.64 -7.05
CA VAL A 99 0.56 7.38 -8.13
C VAL A 99 -0.57 8.25 -7.60
N LYS A 100 -0.75 9.39 -8.26
CA LYS A 100 -1.92 10.26 -8.09
C LYS A 100 -2.86 10.07 -9.27
N ILE A 101 -4.12 9.80 -9.00
CA ILE A 101 -5.17 9.76 -10.01
C ILE A 101 -5.44 11.19 -10.48
N LYS A 102 -5.33 11.43 -11.78
CA LYS A 102 -5.56 12.73 -12.42
C LYS A 102 -7.00 12.85 -12.89
N GLU A 103 -7.46 11.85 -13.62
CA GLU A 103 -8.76 11.84 -14.25
C GLU A 103 -9.25 10.41 -14.48
N PHE A 104 -10.50 10.13 -14.12
CA PHE A 104 -11.15 8.88 -14.49
C PHE A 104 -11.60 8.93 -15.95
N LYS A 105 -11.40 7.84 -16.66
CA LYS A 105 -11.81 7.68 -18.04
C LYS A 105 -13.09 6.86 -18.14
N LYS A 106 -13.92 7.15 -19.14
CA LYS A 106 -15.14 6.39 -19.37
C LYS A 106 -14.80 4.95 -19.75
N ASN A 107 -15.23 4.01 -18.92
CA ASN A 107 -15.15 2.58 -19.18
C ASN A 107 -16.33 1.90 -18.47
N GLU A 108 -17.04 0.99 -19.15
CA GLU A 108 -18.23 0.33 -18.62
C GLU A 108 -17.89 -0.93 -17.83
N ASP A 109 -16.74 -1.54 -18.11
CA ASP A 109 -16.34 -2.82 -17.55
C ASP A 109 -15.62 -2.72 -16.22
N PHE A 110 -14.81 -1.65 -16.01
CA PHE A 110 -14.01 -1.43 -14.78
C PHE A 110 -13.63 0.05 -14.63
N LEU A 111 -13.11 0.42 -13.49
CA LEU A 111 -12.52 1.75 -13.29
C LEU A 111 -11.22 1.88 -14.06
N LEU A 112 -11.12 2.93 -14.87
CA LEU A 112 -9.94 3.26 -15.67
C LEU A 112 -9.57 4.71 -15.38
N ALA A 113 -8.29 5.01 -15.18
CA ALA A 113 -7.86 6.36 -14.92
C ALA A 113 -6.49 6.68 -15.52
N ASP A 114 -6.31 7.96 -15.84
CA ASP A 114 -5.00 8.56 -16.09
C ASP A 114 -4.33 8.88 -14.75
N CYS A 115 -3.09 8.45 -14.58
CA CYS A 115 -2.35 8.54 -13.33
C CYS A 115 -0.98 9.15 -13.55
N GLU A 116 -0.52 9.88 -12.55
CA GLU A 116 0.81 10.49 -12.50
C GLU A 116 1.64 9.85 -11.38
N GLU A 117 2.86 9.45 -11.70
CA GLU A 117 3.78 8.92 -10.70
C GLU A 117 4.28 10.01 -9.76
N VAL A 118 4.23 9.74 -8.46
CA VAL A 118 4.74 10.63 -7.42
C VAL A 118 6.19 10.29 -7.11
N LYS A 119 7.07 11.25 -7.30
CA LYS A 119 8.49 11.12 -6.98
C LYS A 119 8.80 11.83 -5.66
N LEU A 120 9.40 11.12 -4.73
CA LEU A 120 9.86 11.65 -3.44
C LEU A 120 11.36 11.89 -3.50
N ASP A 121 11.82 13.02 -2.94
CA ASP A 121 13.25 13.35 -2.90
C ASP A 121 13.93 12.68 -1.70
N SER A 122 14.54 11.52 -1.94
CA SER A 122 15.23 10.72 -0.93
C SER A 122 16.59 11.27 -0.50
N LYS A 123 17.12 12.32 -1.16
CA LYS A 123 18.47 12.81 -0.93
C LYS A 123 18.56 13.90 0.13
N LYS A 124 17.43 14.35 0.70
CA LYS A 124 17.42 15.36 1.75
C LYS A 124 18.14 14.85 3.01
N PRO A 125 19.12 15.59 3.58
CA PRO A 125 19.85 15.15 4.78
C PRO A 125 18.95 14.86 5.98
N GLU A 126 17.88 15.65 6.15
CA GLU A 126 16.88 15.47 7.19
C GLU A 126 16.14 14.14 7.04
N ALA A 127 15.80 13.76 5.80
CA ALA A 127 15.16 12.48 5.52
C ALA A 127 16.07 11.30 5.85
N ILE A 128 17.36 11.41 5.56
CA ILE A 128 18.36 10.38 5.90
C ILE A 128 18.46 10.22 7.43
N SER A 129 18.48 11.31 8.17
CA SER A 129 18.55 11.28 9.63
C SER A 129 17.28 10.68 10.24
N LEU A 130 16.10 11.10 9.77
CA LEU A 130 14.80 10.56 10.21
C LEU A 130 14.65 9.08 9.87
N SER A 131 15.12 8.63 8.71
CA SER A 131 15.03 7.20 8.32
C SER A 131 15.82 6.32 9.29
N LYS A 132 16.99 6.76 9.76
CA LYS A 132 17.74 6.03 10.80
C LYS A 132 16.98 5.98 12.12
N ALA A 133 16.35 7.09 12.51
CA ALA A 133 15.56 7.16 13.74
C ALA A 133 14.36 6.19 13.70
N ILE A 134 13.62 6.14 12.59
CA ILE A 134 12.49 5.22 12.46
C ILE A 134 12.91 3.74 12.41
N ILE A 135 14.07 3.41 11.82
CA ILE A 135 14.61 2.05 11.89
C ILE A 135 14.84 1.64 13.34
N GLY A 136 15.54 2.47 14.13
CA GLY A 136 15.80 2.18 15.54
C GLY A 136 14.52 2.02 16.37
N LYS A 137 13.50 2.85 16.11
CA LYS A 137 12.17 2.72 16.75
C LYS A 137 11.43 1.44 16.32
N TYR A 138 11.46 1.11 15.03
CA TYR A 138 10.86 -0.11 14.52
C TYR A 138 11.51 -1.36 15.11
N GLU A 139 12.84 -1.41 15.19
CA GLU A 139 13.57 -2.50 15.85
C GLU A 139 13.22 -2.61 17.33
N LYS A 140 13.04 -1.49 18.03
CA LYS A 140 12.57 -1.49 19.43
C LYS A 140 11.16 -2.05 19.51
N LEU A 141 10.26 -1.61 18.64
CA LEU A 141 8.87 -2.11 18.57
C LEU A 141 8.83 -3.61 18.30
N SER A 142 9.63 -4.11 17.35
CA SER A 142 9.68 -5.53 17.01
C SER A 142 10.10 -6.42 18.19
N LYS A 143 10.97 -5.93 19.06
CA LYS A 143 11.41 -6.66 20.26
C LYS A 143 10.37 -6.73 21.38
N ILE A 144 9.48 -5.74 21.48
CA ILE A 144 8.47 -5.67 22.55
C ILE A 144 7.10 -6.19 22.12
N SER A 145 6.82 -6.21 20.82
CA SER A 145 5.55 -6.66 20.25
C SER A 145 5.62 -8.16 19.89
N LYS A 146 4.61 -8.92 20.31
CA LYS A 146 4.45 -10.32 19.94
C LYS A 146 3.96 -10.53 18.49
N LYS A 147 3.60 -9.47 17.80
CA LYS A 147 3.10 -9.50 16.41
C LYS A 147 4.21 -9.69 15.38
N PHE A 148 5.45 -9.40 15.75
CA PHE A 148 6.60 -9.55 14.89
C PHE A 148 7.28 -10.88 15.19
N ASN A 149 6.92 -11.92 14.42
CA ASN A 149 7.68 -13.16 14.37
C ASN A 149 8.92 -12.94 13.50
N ASP A 150 9.95 -13.80 13.65
CA ASP A 150 11.21 -13.68 12.90
C ASP A 150 11.00 -13.60 11.38
N GLU A 151 9.95 -14.23 10.85
CA GLU A 151 9.59 -14.21 9.44
C GLU A 151 9.08 -12.85 8.93
N ASN A 152 8.53 -12.02 9.81
CA ASN A 152 8.00 -10.69 9.49
C ASN A 152 8.96 -9.55 9.85
N ASN A 153 10.15 -9.88 10.34
CA ASN A 153 11.12 -8.87 10.75
C ASN A 153 11.86 -8.33 9.52
N ILE A 154 11.64 -7.04 9.24
CA ILE A 154 12.28 -6.39 8.10
C ILE A 154 13.77 -6.20 8.41
N ASN A 155 14.62 -6.67 7.49
CA ASN A 155 16.07 -6.45 7.59
C ASN A 155 16.45 -5.17 6.83
N PHE A 156 16.96 -4.18 7.55
CA PHE A 156 17.41 -2.90 6.99
C PHE A 156 18.93 -2.80 6.80
N LYS A 157 19.69 -3.90 7.01
CA LYS A 157 21.17 -3.86 7.05
C LYS A 157 21.84 -3.15 5.86
N ASN A 158 21.24 -3.28 4.67
CA ASN A 158 21.78 -2.71 3.44
C ASN A 158 20.87 -1.65 2.82
N GLU A 159 19.81 -1.25 3.52
CA GLU A 159 18.85 -0.27 3.01
C GLU A 159 19.19 1.12 3.52
N THR A 160 19.40 2.04 2.61
CA THR A 160 19.77 3.43 2.92
C THR A 160 18.80 4.45 2.32
N ASP A 161 17.91 4.02 1.41
CA ASP A 161 16.95 4.94 0.79
C ASP A 161 15.78 5.22 1.75
N PRO A 162 15.61 6.49 2.20
CA PRO A 162 14.51 6.88 3.09
C PRO A 162 13.12 6.55 2.55
N VAL A 163 12.93 6.58 1.24
CA VAL A 163 11.64 6.27 0.61
C VAL A 163 11.33 4.77 0.75
N ILE A 164 12.30 3.90 0.45
CA ILE A 164 12.13 2.45 0.59
C ILE A 164 11.92 2.07 2.05
N ILE A 165 12.71 2.64 2.98
CA ILE A 165 12.59 2.42 4.42
C ILE A 165 11.19 2.82 4.89
N SER A 166 10.72 4.02 4.51
CA SER A 166 9.39 4.50 4.89
C SER A 166 8.27 3.59 4.43
N ASN A 167 8.31 3.11 3.18
CA ASN A 167 7.30 2.23 2.62
C ASN A 167 7.27 0.86 3.30
N LYS A 168 8.44 0.26 3.54
CA LYS A 168 8.56 -1.02 4.24
C LYS A 168 8.01 -0.95 5.67
N ILE A 169 8.36 0.10 6.42
CA ILE A 169 7.85 0.27 7.79
C ILE A 169 6.34 0.54 7.76
N ALA A 170 5.86 1.47 6.93
CA ALA A 170 4.45 1.82 6.84
C ALA A 170 3.55 0.62 6.50
N SER A 171 4.00 -0.27 5.61
CA SER A 171 3.25 -1.48 5.26
C SER A 171 3.03 -2.40 6.47
N ASN A 172 3.95 -2.41 7.44
CA ASN A 172 3.93 -3.27 8.63
C ASN A 172 3.36 -2.62 9.90
N LEU A 173 3.03 -1.31 9.87
CA LEU A 173 2.40 -0.65 11.02
C LEU A 173 1.01 -1.22 11.29
N SER A 174 0.68 -1.39 12.58
CA SER A 174 -0.65 -1.83 13.04
C SER A 174 -1.58 -0.63 13.29
N ILE A 175 -1.76 0.20 12.28
CA ILE A 175 -2.64 1.38 12.28
C ILE A 175 -3.81 1.16 11.33
N ASP A 176 -4.86 1.96 11.45
CA ASP A 176 -6.03 1.84 10.60
C ASP A 176 -5.77 2.25 9.13
N LEU A 177 -6.73 1.93 8.25
CA LEU A 177 -6.63 2.20 6.83
C LEU A 177 -6.46 3.69 6.53
N PHE A 178 -7.22 4.54 7.23
CA PHE A 178 -7.18 5.98 7.02
C PHE A 178 -5.80 6.57 7.35
N GLU A 179 -5.18 6.10 8.43
CA GLU A 179 -3.83 6.53 8.82
C GLU A 179 -2.76 5.99 7.86
N LYS A 180 -2.88 4.74 7.39
CA LYS A 180 -2.04 4.20 6.32
C LYS A 180 -2.16 5.03 5.04
N GLN A 181 -3.38 5.40 4.67
CA GLN A 181 -3.63 6.24 3.49
C GLN A 181 -2.99 7.62 3.63
N LYS A 182 -3.06 8.25 4.79
CA LYS A 182 -2.34 9.52 5.06
C LYS A 182 -0.83 9.41 4.83
N ILE A 183 -0.23 8.31 5.27
CA ILE A 183 1.20 8.06 5.02
C ILE A 183 1.46 7.92 3.52
N LEU A 184 0.62 7.17 2.80
CA LEU A 184 0.76 6.97 1.35
C LEU A 184 0.66 8.30 0.60
N GLU A 185 -0.32 9.13 0.95
CA GLU A 185 -0.59 10.44 0.32
C GLU A 185 0.46 11.53 0.63
N SER A 186 1.31 11.31 1.64
CA SER A 186 2.35 12.27 1.98
C SER A 186 3.42 12.29 0.89
N VAL A 187 3.39 13.35 0.07
CA VAL A 187 4.28 13.55 -1.08
C VAL A 187 5.60 14.24 -0.70
N ASP A 188 5.77 14.64 0.55
CA ASP A 188 7.03 15.12 1.13
C ASP A 188 7.63 14.02 2.00
N ILE A 189 8.86 13.60 1.69
CA ILE A 189 9.51 12.49 2.39
C ILE A 189 9.74 12.79 3.87
N GLN A 190 10.09 14.02 4.23
CA GLN A 190 10.31 14.39 5.62
C GLN A 190 9.00 14.26 6.42
N LYS A 191 7.93 14.84 5.92
CA LYS A 191 6.60 14.73 6.56
C LYS A 191 6.12 13.29 6.67
N LYS A 192 6.38 12.47 5.64
CA LYS A 192 6.07 11.05 5.65
C LYS A 192 6.80 10.31 6.76
N LEU A 193 8.09 10.57 6.93
CA LEU A 193 8.90 9.96 7.98
C LEU A 193 8.50 10.45 9.38
N GLU A 194 8.15 11.72 9.52
CA GLU A 194 7.65 12.30 10.79
C GLU A 194 6.32 11.65 11.20
N LEU A 195 5.40 11.41 10.25
CA LEU A 195 4.15 10.68 10.51
C LEU A 195 4.45 9.26 11.01
N ILE A 196 5.32 8.53 10.32
CA ILE A 196 5.71 7.16 10.70
C ILE A 196 6.35 7.16 12.10
N LEU A 197 7.22 8.10 12.38
CA LEU A 197 7.86 8.24 13.70
C LEU A 197 6.81 8.41 14.80
N GLY A 198 5.83 9.28 14.59
CA GLY A 198 4.74 9.50 15.54
C GLY A 198 3.91 8.24 15.81
N TYR A 199 3.59 7.46 14.78
CA TYR A 199 2.88 6.19 14.94
C TYR A 199 3.70 5.14 15.68
N LEU A 200 5.01 5.05 15.38
CA LEU A 200 5.92 4.13 16.09
C LEU A 200 6.04 4.47 17.57
N ASP A 201 6.18 5.75 17.90
CA ASP A 201 6.26 6.20 19.29
C ASP A 201 4.99 5.88 20.05
N ASN A 202 3.83 6.19 19.48
CA ASN A 202 2.54 5.87 20.09
C ASN A 202 2.37 4.35 20.33
N GLU A 203 2.71 3.50 19.37
CA GLU A 203 2.58 2.04 19.51
C GLU A 203 3.55 1.49 20.57
N ILE A 204 4.78 2.01 20.64
CA ILE A 204 5.76 1.67 21.68
C ILE A 204 5.23 2.05 23.07
N ASP A 205 4.67 3.25 23.22
CA ASP A 205 4.15 3.74 24.49
C ASP A 205 2.96 2.89 24.97
N VAL A 206 2.01 2.57 24.09
CA VAL A 206 0.86 1.69 24.40
C VAL A 206 1.34 0.32 24.88
N LEU A 207 2.22 -0.33 24.16
CA LEU A 207 2.75 -1.65 24.54
C LEU A 207 3.55 -1.62 25.83
N SER A 208 4.29 -0.54 26.08
CA SER A 208 5.07 -0.34 27.31
C SER A 208 4.14 -0.22 28.53
N VAL A 209 3.03 0.52 28.39
CA VAL A 209 2.02 0.65 29.43
C VAL A 209 1.32 -0.69 29.69
N GLU A 210 0.90 -1.40 28.64
CA GLU A 210 0.29 -2.73 28.77
C GLU A 210 1.19 -3.72 29.51
N LYS A 211 2.48 -3.76 29.15
CA LYS A 211 3.46 -4.63 29.80
C LYS A 211 3.59 -4.32 31.29
N ARG A 212 3.61 -3.02 31.64
CA ARG A 212 3.70 -2.56 33.05
C ARG A 212 2.46 -2.94 33.85
N ILE A 213 1.26 -2.81 33.25
CA ILE A 213 0.00 -3.20 33.90
C ILE A 213 -0.01 -4.72 34.15
N ARG A 214 0.32 -5.53 33.13
CA ARG A 214 0.37 -7.00 33.26
C ARG A 214 1.40 -7.47 34.32
N GLY A 215 2.50 -6.73 34.49
CA GLY A 215 3.51 -7.03 35.51
C GLY A 215 3.08 -6.70 36.95
N ARG A 216 2.05 -5.84 37.13
CA ARG A 216 1.51 -5.48 38.45
C ARG A 216 0.35 -6.38 38.90
N VAL A 217 -0.25 -7.13 37.98
CA VAL A 217 -1.40 -8.02 38.24
C VAL A 217 -0.95 -9.46 38.57
N LYS A 218 0.36 -9.72 38.52
CA LYS A 218 1.00 -10.95 39.04
C LYS A 218 1.55 -10.69 40.44
#